data_e0326a2142ad0bf9dc7fee128191f02b
#
_entry.id   e0326a2142ad0bf9dc7fee128191f02b
#
_cell.length_a   1.000
_cell.length_b   1.000
_cell.length_c   1.000
_cell.angle_alpha   90.00
_cell.angle_beta   90.00
_cell.angle_gamma   90.00
#
_symmetry.space_group_name_H-M   'P 1'
#
loop_
_entity.id
_entity.type
_entity.pdbx_description
1 polymer ?
#
loop_
_entity_poly.entity_id
_entity_poly.type
_entity_poly.pdbx_seq_one_letter_code
_entity_poly.pdbx_strand_id
1 'polypeptide(L)'
;MTSSTEIKHVPKGWGYEKWIVNTDLYCGKLLFINAGKRCSWHYHYKKDETFYIQSGEVLLIYGDDDDMEKAKMTVLKPGDKFYVYPGLRHQMQARVDTELFEFSTQHFDEDSYRVEAGD
;
A
#
# COMPACT_ATOMS: atom_id res chain seq x y z
N MET A 1 -10.38 3.53 21.67
CA MET A 1 -10.94 2.54 20.74
C MET A 1 -11.54 3.25 19.56
N THR A 2 -11.25 2.79 18.38
CA THR A 2 -11.78 3.37 17.15
C THR A 2 -13.25 2.99 16.98
N SER A 3 -14.08 3.93 16.55
CA SER A 3 -15.45 3.62 16.21
C SER A 3 -15.49 2.61 15.07
N SER A 4 -16.25 1.53 15.24
CA SER A 4 -16.41 0.50 14.22
C SER A 4 -17.30 0.95 13.05
N THR A 5 -17.95 2.11 13.16
CA THR A 5 -18.90 2.60 12.16
C THR A 5 -18.35 3.69 11.27
N GLU A 6 -17.17 4.22 11.59
CA GLU A 6 -16.58 5.32 10.83
C GLU A 6 -15.51 4.83 9.87
N ILE A 7 -15.57 5.33 8.64
CA ILE A 7 -14.54 5.12 7.63
C ILE A 7 -13.73 6.40 7.53
N LYS A 8 -12.41 6.30 7.72
CA LYS A 8 -11.52 7.44 7.61
C LYS A 8 -11.07 7.61 6.17
N HIS A 9 -11.30 8.79 5.61
CA HIS A 9 -10.88 9.15 4.25
C HIS A 9 -9.57 9.92 4.32
N VAL A 10 -8.52 9.43 3.67
CA VAL A 10 -7.19 10.03 3.69
C VAL A 10 -6.78 10.37 2.26
N PRO A 11 -6.82 11.66 1.86
CA PRO A 11 -6.37 12.04 0.52
C PRO A 11 -4.85 11.95 0.41
N LYS A 12 -4.38 11.59 -0.78
CA LYS A 12 -2.97 11.47 -1.13
C LYS A 12 -2.73 12.17 -2.46
N GLY A 13 -1.49 12.58 -2.73
CA GLY A 13 -1.14 13.15 -4.03
C GLY A 13 -1.37 12.18 -5.19
N TRP A 14 -1.32 10.89 -4.94
CA TRP A 14 -1.53 9.85 -5.95
C TRP A 14 -2.98 9.35 -6.01
N GLY A 15 -3.85 9.75 -5.10
CA GLY A 15 -5.24 9.29 -5.03
C GLY A 15 -5.80 9.40 -3.63
N TYR A 16 -6.24 8.30 -3.05
CA TYR A 16 -6.75 8.31 -1.68
C TYR A 16 -6.71 6.93 -1.04
N GLU A 17 -6.82 6.91 0.29
CA GLU A 17 -7.04 5.71 1.08
C GLU A 17 -8.36 5.83 1.82
N LYS A 18 -9.12 4.75 1.87
CA LYS A 18 -10.25 4.59 2.79
C LYS A 18 -9.83 3.60 3.85
N TRP A 19 -9.74 4.06 5.09
CA TRP A 19 -9.46 3.18 6.22
C TRP A 19 -10.79 2.60 6.68
N ILE A 20 -11.10 1.41 6.20
CA ILE A 20 -12.37 0.73 6.50
C ILE A 20 -12.37 0.27 7.95
N VAL A 21 -11.24 -0.27 8.40
CA VAL A 21 -11.05 -0.70 9.78
C VAL A 21 -9.56 -0.63 10.12
N ASN A 22 -9.25 -0.18 11.34
CA ASN A 22 -7.88 -0.22 11.87
C ASN A 22 -7.97 -0.40 13.37
N THR A 23 -7.73 -1.61 13.84
CA THR A 23 -7.81 -1.99 15.25
C THR A 23 -6.49 -2.62 15.67
N ASP A 24 -6.38 -2.96 16.95
CA ASP A 24 -5.22 -3.68 17.47
C ASP A 24 -5.14 -5.14 16.96
N LEU A 25 -6.20 -5.63 16.33
CA LEU A 25 -6.26 -6.99 15.80
C LEU A 25 -5.99 -7.07 14.31
N TYR A 26 -6.47 -6.09 13.53
CA TYR A 26 -6.30 -6.09 12.08
C TYR A 26 -6.63 -4.73 11.48
N CYS A 27 -6.24 -4.57 10.22
CA CYS A 27 -6.49 -3.37 9.43
C CYS A 27 -6.97 -3.75 8.04
N GLY A 28 -7.95 -3.00 7.52
CA GLY A 28 -8.42 -3.13 6.15
C GLY A 28 -8.58 -1.76 5.53
N LYS A 29 -7.96 -1.56 4.38
CA LYS A 29 -8.02 -0.29 3.63
C LYS A 29 -8.33 -0.54 2.18
N LEU A 30 -9.03 0.42 1.58
CA LEU A 30 -9.14 0.53 0.13
C LEU A 30 -8.20 1.65 -0.32
N LEU A 31 -7.34 1.37 -1.29
CA LEU A 31 -6.47 2.35 -1.90
C LEU A 31 -6.92 2.58 -3.33
N PHE A 32 -7.06 3.85 -3.72
CA PHE A 32 -7.30 4.25 -5.09
C PHE A 32 -6.10 5.04 -5.60
N ILE A 33 -5.47 4.57 -6.68
CA ILE A 33 -4.30 5.21 -7.27
C ILE A 33 -4.66 5.66 -8.68
N ASN A 34 -4.52 6.96 -8.95
CA ASN A 34 -4.79 7.52 -10.25
C ASN A 34 -3.78 7.02 -11.29
N ALA A 35 -4.24 6.84 -12.53
CA ALA A 35 -3.37 6.43 -13.64
C ALA A 35 -2.13 7.33 -13.74
N GLY A 36 -0.97 6.70 -13.88
CA GLY A 36 0.32 7.39 -14.00
C GLY A 36 0.93 7.87 -12.70
N LYS A 37 0.26 7.67 -11.58
CA LYS A 37 0.75 8.08 -10.26
C LYS A 37 1.41 6.93 -9.53
N ARG A 38 2.25 7.27 -8.55
CA ARG A 38 2.99 6.29 -7.76
C ARG A 38 2.96 6.66 -6.27
N CYS A 39 2.95 5.63 -5.45
CA CYS A 39 3.11 5.75 -4.01
C CYS A 39 4.58 5.98 -3.68
N SER A 40 4.89 6.23 -2.41
CA SER A 40 6.28 6.36 -1.98
C SER A 40 6.99 5.00 -2.00
N TRP A 41 8.30 5.05 -2.10
CA TRP A 41 9.20 3.92 -1.85
C TRP A 41 9.43 3.90 -0.34
N HIS A 42 8.86 2.91 0.35
CA HIS A 42 8.81 2.88 1.81
C HIS A 42 8.73 1.47 2.35
N TYR A 43 8.83 1.34 3.66
CA TYR A 43 8.68 0.08 4.36
C TYR A 43 8.07 0.29 5.74
N HIS A 44 7.65 -0.81 6.36
CA HIS A 44 7.13 -0.85 7.73
C HIS A 44 7.90 -1.92 8.50
N TYR A 45 8.21 -1.66 9.76
CA TYR A 45 8.86 -2.67 10.61
C TYR A 45 7.87 -3.61 11.28
N LYS A 46 6.70 -3.08 11.64
CA LYS A 46 5.68 -3.83 12.38
C LYS A 46 4.61 -4.43 11.50
N LYS A 47 4.21 -3.69 10.46
CA LYS A 47 3.07 -4.08 9.63
C LYS A 47 3.40 -5.26 8.74
N ASP A 48 2.53 -6.25 8.80
CA ASP A 48 2.48 -7.42 7.94
C ASP A 48 1.24 -7.24 7.08
N GLU A 49 1.38 -7.19 5.74
CA GLU A 49 0.27 -6.80 4.88
C GLU A 49 0.21 -7.62 3.60
N THR A 50 -1.02 -7.71 3.05
CA THR A 50 -1.26 -8.31 1.74
C THR A 50 -2.11 -7.34 0.94
N PHE A 51 -1.70 -7.10 -0.30
CA PHE A 51 -2.47 -6.31 -1.26
C PHE A 51 -3.26 -7.24 -2.19
N TYR A 52 -4.48 -6.84 -2.52
CA TYR A 52 -5.33 -7.53 -3.49
C TYR A 52 -5.83 -6.53 -4.52
N ILE A 53 -5.61 -6.79 -5.80
CA ILE A 53 -6.03 -5.89 -6.88
C ILE A 53 -7.48 -6.16 -7.24
N GLN A 54 -8.34 -5.16 -6.99
CA GLN A 54 -9.75 -5.25 -7.33
C GLN A 54 -9.99 -4.85 -8.79
N SER A 55 -9.35 -3.76 -9.24
CA SER A 55 -9.46 -3.29 -10.62
C SER A 55 -8.21 -2.50 -10.98
N GLY A 56 -7.90 -2.41 -12.26
CA GLY A 56 -6.74 -1.66 -12.75
C GLY A 56 -5.51 -2.53 -12.97
N GLU A 57 -4.35 -1.93 -12.88
CA GLU A 57 -3.07 -2.61 -13.07
C GLU A 57 -1.95 -1.81 -12.41
N VAL A 58 -1.12 -2.48 -11.61
CA VAL A 58 -0.05 -1.89 -10.83
C VAL A 58 1.28 -2.53 -11.18
N LEU A 59 2.30 -1.70 -11.39
CA LEU A 59 3.68 -2.15 -11.34
C LEU A 59 4.14 -2.04 -9.89
N LEU A 60 4.47 -3.17 -9.28
CA LEU A 60 5.01 -3.22 -7.92
C LEU A 60 6.51 -3.39 -7.96
N ILE A 61 7.23 -2.45 -7.34
CA ILE A 61 8.67 -2.51 -7.15
C ILE A 61 8.91 -2.90 -5.70
N TYR A 62 9.79 -3.86 -5.45
CA TYR A 62 10.02 -4.37 -4.09
C TYR A 62 11.46 -4.85 -3.91
N GLY A 63 11.96 -4.72 -2.67
CA GLY A 63 13.32 -5.14 -2.35
C GLY A 63 13.60 -5.09 -0.86
N ASP A 64 14.72 -5.69 -0.46
CA ASP A 64 15.08 -5.83 0.95
C ASP A 64 15.96 -4.70 1.48
N ASP A 65 16.41 -3.79 0.62
CA ASP A 65 17.19 -2.62 1.04
C ASP A 65 16.67 -1.35 0.36
N ASP A 66 17.25 -0.21 0.69
CA ASP A 66 16.78 1.10 0.24
C ASP A 66 17.05 1.37 -1.25
N ASP A 67 17.94 0.62 -1.88
CA ASP A 67 18.38 0.87 -3.25
C ASP A 67 17.38 0.31 -4.26
N MET A 68 16.62 1.20 -4.91
CA MET A 68 15.65 0.80 -5.92
C MET A 68 16.30 0.12 -7.14
N GLU A 69 17.57 0.40 -7.42
CA GLU A 69 18.26 -0.22 -8.56
C GLU A 69 18.45 -1.73 -8.36
N LYS A 70 18.49 -2.17 -7.10
CA LYS A 70 18.58 -3.60 -6.75
C LYS A 70 17.22 -4.26 -6.60
N ALA A 71 16.15 -3.48 -6.69
CA ALA A 71 14.79 -3.99 -6.49
C ALA A 71 14.33 -4.87 -7.65
N LYS A 72 13.39 -5.73 -7.34
CA LYS A 72 12.66 -6.51 -8.34
C LYS A 72 11.36 -5.81 -8.65
N MET A 73 10.69 -6.20 -9.71
CA MET A 73 9.39 -5.66 -10.05
C MET A 73 8.48 -6.74 -10.62
N THR A 74 7.19 -6.56 -10.38
CA THR A 74 6.15 -7.45 -10.91
C THR A 74 4.93 -6.63 -11.26
N VAL A 75 4.15 -7.11 -12.23
CA VAL A 75 2.89 -6.48 -12.62
C VAL A 75 1.76 -7.23 -11.94
N LEU A 76 0.90 -6.49 -11.25
CA LEU A 76 -0.27 -7.06 -10.58
C LEU A 76 -1.53 -6.63 -11.33
N LYS A 77 -2.39 -7.58 -11.64
CA LYS A 77 -3.66 -7.41 -12.36
C LYS A 77 -4.83 -7.80 -11.48
N PRO A 78 -6.07 -7.47 -11.86
CA PRO A 78 -7.24 -7.83 -11.06
C PRO A 78 -7.25 -9.32 -10.71
N GLY A 79 -7.47 -9.60 -9.43
CA GLY A 79 -7.42 -10.96 -8.89
C GLY A 79 -6.07 -11.39 -8.34
N ASP A 80 -5.01 -10.60 -8.60
CA ASP A 80 -3.68 -10.90 -8.05
C ASP A 80 -3.55 -10.36 -6.63
N LYS A 81 -2.73 -11.04 -5.84
CA LYS A 81 -2.36 -10.58 -4.51
C LYS A 81 -0.84 -10.59 -4.35
N PHE A 82 -0.35 -9.78 -3.43
CA PHE A 82 1.08 -9.71 -3.12
C PHE A 82 1.27 -9.53 -1.63
N TYR A 83 2.10 -10.40 -1.04
CA TYR A 83 2.43 -10.34 0.38
C TYR A 83 3.64 -9.45 0.61
N VAL A 84 3.50 -8.48 1.52
CA VAL A 84 4.56 -7.56 1.94
C VAL A 84 4.89 -7.84 3.40
N TYR A 85 6.02 -8.53 3.63
CA TYR A 85 6.47 -8.83 4.98
C TYR A 85 7.09 -7.60 5.64
N PRO A 86 7.19 -7.57 6.99
CA PRO A 86 7.83 -6.45 7.69
C PRO A 86 9.26 -6.21 7.17
N GLY A 87 9.57 -4.95 6.87
CA GLY A 87 10.87 -4.55 6.35
C GLY A 87 10.99 -4.55 4.82
N LEU A 88 10.10 -5.22 4.10
CA LEU A 88 10.16 -5.19 2.64
C LEU A 88 9.86 -3.79 2.12
N ARG A 89 10.84 -3.20 1.41
CA ARG A 89 10.64 -1.92 0.72
C ARG A 89 9.73 -2.17 -0.48
N HIS A 90 8.79 -1.27 -0.71
CA HIS A 90 7.85 -1.43 -1.82
C HIS A 90 7.33 -0.09 -2.31
N GLN A 91 6.98 -0.06 -3.59
CA GLN A 91 6.36 1.09 -4.25
C GLN A 91 5.39 0.59 -5.31
N MET A 92 4.19 1.14 -5.33
CA MET A 92 3.20 0.85 -6.37
C MET A 92 3.14 2.00 -7.37
N GLN A 93 3.11 1.65 -8.66
CA GLN A 93 2.93 2.60 -9.75
C GLN A 93 1.71 2.15 -10.55
N ALA A 94 0.67 2.98 -10.60
CA ALA A 94 -0.54 2.64 -11.33
C ALA A 94 -0.37 2.91 -12.82
N ARG A 95 -0.65 1.92 -13.65
CA ARG A 95 -0.63 2.06 -15.12
C ARG A 95 -1.94 2.65 -15.62
N VAL A 96 -3.01 2.32 -14.93
CA VAL A 96 -4.37 2.85 -15.15
C VAL A 96 -4.94 3.15 -13.77
N ASP A 97 -6.11 3.79 -13.71
CA ASP A 97 -6.79 3.97 -12.43
C ASP A 97 -6.96 2.62 -11.76
N THR A 98 -6.49 2.51 -10.53
CA THR A 98 -6.40 1.23 -9.83
C THR A 98 -7.06 1.32 -8.47
N GLU A 99 -7.83 0.27 -8.17
CA GLU A 99 -8.45 0.08 -6.87
C GLU A 99 -7.94 -1.21 -6.27
N LEU A 100 -7.36 -1.14 -5.06
CA LEU A 100 -6.82 -2.32 -4.39
C LEU A 100 -7.15 -2.29 -2.92
N PHE A 101 -7.13 -3.47 -2.30
CA PHE A 101 -7.33 -3.61 -0.86
C PHE A 101 -6.03 -3.94 -0.17
N GLU A 102 -5.83 -3.32 0.99
CA GLU A 102 -4.77 -3.68 1.93
C GLU A 102 -5.42 -4.42 3.10
N PHE A 103 -4.96 -5.63 3.35
CA PHE A 103 -5.32 -6.42 4.53
C PHE A 103 -4.06 -6.54 5.36
N SER A 104 -4.07 -6.04 6.59
CA SER A 104 -2.84 -5.97 7.36
C SER A 104 -3.07 -6.08 8.86
N THR A 105 -1.98 -6.17 9.59
CA THR A 105 -1.98 -5.90 11.02
C THR A 105 -2.24 -4.42 11.25
N GLN A 106 -2.36 -4.00 12.50
CA GLN A 106 -2.68 -2.61 12.84
C GLN A 106 -1.73 -1.62 12.16
N HIS A 107 -2.30 -0.56 11.60
CA HIS A 107 -1.53 0.53 11.00
C HIS A 107 -1.16 1.57 12.06
N PHE A 108 0.12 1.96 12.07
CA PHE A 108 0.64 3.08 12.86
C PHE A 108 1.36 4.03 11.91
N ASP A 109 1.02 5.32 11.94
CA ASP A 109 1.66 6.32 11.07
C ASP A 109 3.17 6.37 11.30
N GLU A 110 3.61 6.24 12.55
CA GLU A 110 5.03 6.25 12.91
C GLU A 110 5.80 5.01 12.45
N ASP A 111 5.11 3.96 12.00
CA ASP A 111 5.71 2.74 11.46
C ASP A 111 5.89 2.81 9.94
N SER A 112 5.83 3.99 9.36
CA SER A 112 6.01 4.21 7.93
C SER A 112 7.33 4.92 7.69
N TYR A 113 8.28 4.23 7.06
CA TYR A 113 9.63 4.74 6.83
C TYR A 113 9.81 5.01 5.34
N ARG A 114 9.72 6.30 4.98
CA ARG A 114 9.79 6.72 3.59
C ARG A 114 11.23 6.90 3.16
N VAL A 115 11.65 6.14 2.14
CA VAL A 115 12.97 6.26 1.53
C VAL A 115 12.97 7.31 0.44
N GLU A 116 11.93 7.27 -0.45
CA GLU A 116 11.73 8.26 -1.49
C GLU A 116 10.25 8.63 -1.56
N ALA A 117 9.98 9.91 -1.76
CA ALA A 117 8.61 10.39 -1.85
C ALA A 117 7.94 9.88 -3.14
N GLY A 118 6.63 9.65 -3.05
CA GLY A 118 5.79 9.42 -4.22
C GLY A 118 5.14 10.72 -4.69
N ASP A 119 4.09 10.58 -5.45
CA ASP A 119 3.30 11.71 -5.97
C ASP A 119 2.35 12.34 -4.94
#